data_785e50c1fa4ccc71a91a753fc09691f2
#
_entry.id   785e50c1fa4ccc71a91a753fc09691f2
#
_cell.length_a   1.000
_cell.length_b   1.000
_cell.length_c   1.000
_cell.angle_alpha   90.00
_cell.angle_beta   90.00
_cell.angle_gamma   90.00
#
_symmetry.space_group_name_H-M   'P 1'
#
loop_
_entity.id
_entity.type
_entity.pdbx_description
1 polymer ?
#
loop_
_entity_poly.entity_id
_entity_poly.type
_entity_poly.pdbx_seq_one_letter_code
_entity_poly.pdbx_strand_id
1 'polypeptide(L)'
;MEIKKTSLNKLHQANKAKFVEFAGYEMPIQYSKGIVEEHKFTRSNAGIFDVSHMGQLYIYGDDKLTDDLEKIFPLDLKNLRQNCSKYSFLMNDNAGIYDDLIITKIERGYLIILNAACKDNDFKILSNLLKDKYEMVLDDQRSLIAIQGPKSVEILNKIIDGVEKLNFMTGNWFDYKDTKVFATRSGYTGEDGFEISIKNELAEEFTQFLIENGAQLIGLGARDTLRLEAGLCLYGHELDTEKTPIEANLKWAISKERISNGGFVGSEKIMKEIKEGTSKIRVGIKPEGRLIAREKTKIFNEAEKPIGEVTSGTFGPSVNGPIAMGYIDKEFSKIDTKILLEVRGKKHSASICGLPFYKKSYVKGVN
;
A
#
# COMPACT_ATOMS: atom_id res chain seq x y z
N MET A 1 -23.97 5.56 -10.19
CA MET A 1 -23.82 5.69 -8.72
C MET A 1 -23.32 7.10 -8.43
N GLU A 2 -23.76 7.71 -7.34
CA GLU A 2 -23.26 9.02 -6.92
C GLU A 2 -21.80 8.87 -6.46
N ILE A 3 -20.93 9.79 -6.90
CA ILE A 3 -19.50 9.78 -6.53
C ILE A 3 -19.39 10.21 -5.07
N LYS A 4 -18.80 9.36 -4.24
CA LYS A 4 -18.59 9.63 -2.81
C LYS A 4 -17.53 10.73 -2.61
N LYS A 5 -17.61 11.42 -1.47
CA LYS A 5 -16.65 12.45 -1.06
C LYS A 5 -16.08 12.11 0.31
N THR A 6 -14.79 12.40 0.51
CA THR A 6 -14.17 12.30 1.83
C THR A 6 -14.56 13.51 2.69
N SER A 7 -14.32 13.41 3.99
CA SER A 7 -14.51 14.54 4.94
C SER A 7 -13.68 15.77 4.58
N LEU A 8 -12.53 15.58 3.89
CA LEU A 8 -11.61 16.64 3.48
C LEU A 8 -11.94 17.26 2.10
N ASN A 9 -13.02 16.85 1.42
CA ASN A 9 -13.32 17.32 0.06
C ASN A 9 -13.37 18.86 -0.04
N LYS A 10 -13.98 19.55 0.94
CA LYS A 10 -14.04 21.02 0.97
C LYS A 10 -12.64 21.64 1.11
N LEU A 11 -11.79 21.07 1.96
CA LEU A 11 -10.40 21.49 2.13
C LEU A 11 -9.62 21.36 0.82
N HIS A 12 -9.81 20.24 0.09
CA HIS A 12 -9.18 20.04 -1.22
C HIS A 12 -9.63 21.10 -2.24
N GLN A 13 -10.95 21.42 -2.29
CA GLN A 13 -11.48 22.46 -3.17
C GLN A 13 -10.88 23.85 -2.83
N ALA A 14 -10.84 24.21 -1.54
CA ALA A 14 -10.24 25.47 -1.07
C ALA A 14 -8.75 25.57 -1.46
N ASN A 15 -8.04 24.46 -1.50
CA ASN A 15 -6.63 24.37 -1.92
C ASN A 15 -6.45 24.12 -3.43
N LYS A 16 -7.50 24.33 -4.24
CA LYS A 16 -7.48 24.26 -5.72
C LYS A 16 -6.98 22.92 -6.26
N ALA A 17 -7.38 21.83 -5.62
CA ALA A 17 -7.10 20.49 -6.11
C ALA A 17 -7.72 20.27 -7.50
N LYS A 18 -7.02 19.51 -8.35
CA LYS A 18 -7.64 18.88 -9.52
C LYS A 18 -8.15 17.52 -9.09
N PHE A 19 -9.39 17.21 -9.43
CA PHE A 19 -10.05 15.97 -9.00
C PHE A 19 -10.11 14.95 -10.11
N VAL A 20 -10.16 13.70 -9.71
CA VAL A 20 -10.46 12.52 -10.53
C VAL A 20 -11.38 11.60 -9.74
N GLU A 21 -12.14 10.78 -10.45
CA GLU A 21 -12.80 9.63 -9.85
C GLU A 21 -11.78 8.52 -9.59
N PHE A 22 -11.71 8.05 -8.35
CA PHE A 22 -10.86 6.93 -7.95
C PHE A 22 -11.61 6.06 -6.93
N ALA A 23 -11.79 4.78 -7.26
CA ALA A 23 -12.49 3.79 -6.42
C ALA A 23 -13.88 4.28 -5.94
N GLY A 24 -14.62 5.00 -6.81
CA GLY A 24 -15.95 5.55 -6.51
C GLY A 24 -15.95 6.83 -5.66
N TYR A 25 -14.78 7.43 -5.45
CA TYR A 25 -14.62 8.69 -4.72
C TYR A 25 -14.07 9.80 -5.62
N GLU A 26 -14.48 11.05 -5.34
CA GLU A 26 -13.87 12.26 -5.90
C GLU A 26 -12.60 12.58 -5.13
N MET A 27 -11.42 12.28 -5.72
CA MET A 27 -10.13 12.36 -5.06
C MET A 27 -9.20 13.39 -5.72
N PRO A 28 -8.35 14.10 -4.95
CA PRO A 28 -7.37 15.02 -5.51
C PRO A 28 -6.27 14.25 -6.25
N ILE A 29 -6.12 14.48 -7.57
CA ILE A 29 -5.02 13.90 -8.34
C ILE A 29 -3.73 14.69 -8.16
N GLN A 30 -3.83 16.00 -8.07
CA GLN A 30 -2.72 16.93 -7.81
C GLN A 30 -3.25 18.31 -7.36
N TYR A 31 -2.37 19.11 -6.77
CA TYR A 31 -2.58 20.52 -6.47
C TYR A 31 -1.81 21.42 -7.43
N SER A 32 -1.76 22.74 -7.14
CA SER A 32 -1.20 23.75 -8.04
C SER A 32 0.28 23.53 -8.40
N LYS A 33 1.07 22.92 -7.51
CA LYS A 33 2.49 22.63 -7.75
C LYS A 33 2.72 21.48 -8.73
N GLY A 34 1.74 20.58 -8.88
CA GLY A 34 1.79 19.44 -9.76
C GLY A 34 2.58 18.25 -9.20
N ILE A 35 2.38 17.10 -9.83
CA ILE A 35 2.81 15.78 -9.35
C ILE A 35 4.32 15.73 -9.00
N VAL A 36 5.18 16.25 -9.85
CA VAL A 36 6.63 16.16 -9.67
C VAL A 36 7.11 16.94 -8.44
N GLU A 37 6.60 18.16 -8.25
CA GLU A 37 6.98 18.98 -7.09
C GLU A 37 6.35 18.46 -5.80
N GLU A 38 5.13 17.93 -5.84
CA GLU A 38 4.49 17.26 -4.72
C GLU A 38 5.30 16.02 -4.27
N HIS A 39 5.76 15.23 -5.23
CA HIS A 39 6.64 14.09 -4.97
C HIS A 39 7.94 14.51 -4.28
N LYS A 40 8.67 15.48 -4.87
CA LYS A 40 9.93 16.00 -4.30
C LYS A 40 9.73 16.60 -2.92
N PHE A 41 8.61 17.31 -2.71
CA PHE A 41 8.28 17.87 -1.41
C PHE A 41 8.12 16.77 -0.36
N THR A 42 7.42 15.69 -0.69
CA THR A 42 7.28 14.53 0.22
C THR A 42 8.64 13.93 0.58
N ARG A 43 9.56 13.82 -0.39
CA ARG A 43 10.92 13.29 -0.15
C ARG A 43 11.77 14.16 0.78
N SER A 44 11.53 15.47 0.82
CA SER A 44 12.38 16.43 1.57
C SER A 44 11.70 17.06 2.79
N ASN A 45 10.38 16.95 2.91
CA ASN A 45 9.58 17.61 3.94
C ASN A 45 8.52 16.67 4.51
N ALA A 46 7.26 17.09 4.59
CA ALA A 46 6.13 16.30 5.04
C ALA A 46 4.92 16.51 4.12
N GLY A 47 4.55 15.47 3.37
CA GLY A 47 3.36 15.45 2.53
C GLY A 47 2.16 14.88 3.27
N ILE A 48 0.99 15.50 3.12
CA ILE A 48 -0.29 15.03 3.66
C ILE A 48 -1.08 14.39 2.53
N PHE A 49 -1.54 13.16 2.74
CA PHE A 49 -2.39 12.41 1.82
C PHE A 49 -3.73 12.11 2.49
N ASP A 50 -4.81 12.54 1.86
CA ASP A 50 -6.13 12.04 2.23
C ASP A 50 -6.28 10.61 1.69
N VAL A 51 -6.37 9.65 2.59
CA VAL A 51 -6.61 8.24 2.29
C VAL A 51 -7.89 7.74 2.96
N SER A 52 -8.81 8.66 3.26
CA SER A 52 -10.10 8.37 3.94
C SER A 52 -11.07 7.54 3.08
N HIS A 53 -10.79 7.37 1.79
CA HIS A 53 -11.51 6.46 0.92
C HIS A 53 -11.24 4.98 1.24
N MET A 54 -10.12 4.66 1.90
CA MET A 54 -9.78 3.30 2.33
C MET A 54 -10.74 2.79 3.42
N GLY A 55 -10.86 1.46 3.54
CA GLY A 55 -11.67 0.85 4.57
C GLY A 55 -10.91 0.73 5.89
N GLN A 56 -11.57 1.05 7.00
CA GLN A 56 -11.10 0.81 8.36
C GLN A 56 -12.03 -0.23 8.98
N LEU A 57 -11.66 -1.50 8.91
CA LEU A 57 -12.44 -2.62 9.40
C LEU A 57 -11.96 -3.03 10.79
N TYR A 58 -12.83 -2.92 11.78
CA TYR A 58 -12.63 -3.47 13.12
C TYR A 58 -13.29 -4.84 13.20
N ILE A 59 -12.59 -5.83 13.74
CA ILE A 59 -13.13 -7.15 14.07
C ILE A 59 -12.82 -7.40 15.54
N TYR A 60 -13.87 -7.51 16.35
CA TYR A 60 -13.76 -7.68 17.79
C TYR A 60 -13.90 -9.15 18.17
N GLY A 61 -13.02 -9.61 19.07
CA GLY A 61 -13.03 -10.97 19.57
C GLY A 61 -11.83 -11.28 20.45
N ASP A 62 -11.83 -12.50 20.94
CA ASP A 62 -10.80 -13.08 21.80
C ASP A 62 -9.78 -13.95 21.02
N ASP A 63 -9.09 -14.86 21.70
CA ASP A 63 -8.11 -15.76 21.10
C ASP A 63 -8.73 -16.68 20.01
N LYS A 64 -10.04 -16.98 20.08
CA LYS A 64 -10.72 -17.76 19.03
C LYS A 64 -10.80 -16.99 17.72
N LEU A 65 -10.98 -15.66 17.77
CA LEU A 65 -10.86 -14.82 16.57
C LEU A 65 -9.47 -14.93 15.97
N THR A 66 -8.41 -14.89 16.79
CA THR A 66 -7.02 -15.06 16.34
C THR A 66 -6.84 -16.40 15.60
N ASP A 67 -7.34 -17.50 16.19
CA ASP A 67 -7.29 -18.83 15.56
C ASP A 67 -8.03 -18.90 14.22
N ASP A 68 -9.19 -18.24 14.12
CA ASP A 68 -9.97 -18.23 12.89
C ASP A 68 -9.32 -17.31 11.82
N LEU A 69 -8.73 -16.16 12.21
CA LEU A 69 -8.02 -15.28 11.28
C LEU A 69 -6.72 -15.91 10.75
N GLU A 70 -6.03 -16.72 11.54
CA GLU A 70 -4.84 -17.47 11.08
C GLU A 70 -5.15 -18.57 10.04
N LYS A 71 -6.41 -19.01 9.95
CA LYS A 71 -6.88 -19.89 8.87
C LYS A 71 -7.17 -19.11 7.57
N ILE A 72 -7.36 -17.80 7.67
CA ILE A 72 -7.64 -16.92 6.52
C ILE A 72 -6.34 -16.30 6.01
N PHE A 73 -5.56 -15.69 6.91
CA PHE A 73 -4.38 -14.92 6.57
C PHE A 73 -3.07 -15.72 6.74
N PRO A 74 -2.07 -15.51 5.88
CA PRO A 74 -0.76 -16.16 5.97
C PRO A 74 0.14 -15.56 7.07
N LEU A 75 -0.44 -15.24 8.23
CA LEU A 75 0.23 -14.55 9.34
C LEU A 75 0.25 -15.40 10.62
N ASP A 76 1.29 -15.22 11.41
CA ASP A 76 1.36 -15.63 12.80
C ASP A 76 0.82 -14.49 13.69
N LEU A 77 -0.48 -14.51 13.93
CA LEU A 77 -1.19 -13.48 14.69
C LEU A 77 -1.15 -13.75 16.19
N LYS A 78 -0.95 -15.00 16.62
CA LYS A 78 -0.79 -15.35 18.04
C LYS A 78 0.42 -14.65 18.63
N ASN A 79 1.53 -14.64 17.92
CA ASN A 79 2.76 -13.98 18.34
C ASN A 79 2.83 -12.50 17.94
N LEU A 80 1.83 -11.96 17.26
CA LEU A 80 1.76 -10.53 16.97
C LEU A 80 1.49 -9.76 18.27
N ARG A 81 2.42 -8.87 18.64
CA ARG A 81 2.25 -8.02 19.82
C ARG A 81 1.12 -7.00 19.60
N GLN A 82 0.46 -6.62 20.68
CA GLN A 82 -0.54 -5.55 20.67
C GLN A 82 0.03 -4.27 20.04
N ASN A 83 -0.79 -3.59 19.28
CA ASN A 83 -0.46 -2.37 18.53
C ASN A 83 0.64 -2.56 17.45
N CYS A 84 0.98 -3.80 17.10
CA CYS A 84 1.83 -4.09 15.96
C CYS A 84 1.01 -4.42 14.73
N SER A 85 1.51 -4.00 13.57
CA SER A 85 0.88 -4.17 12.28
C SER A 85 1.66 -5.13 11.38
N LYS A 86 0.97 -5.82 10.49
CA LYS A 86 1.56 -6.66 9.44
C LYS A 86 0.84 -6.41 8.12
N TYR A 87 1.63 -6.36 7.05
CA TYR A 87 1.12 -6.43 5.69
C TYR A 87 0.75 -7.86 5.35
N SER A 88 -0.40 -8.07 4.74
CA SER A 88 -0.93 -9.40 4.43
C SER A 88 -1.85 -9.37 3.19
N PHE A 89 -2.44 -10.52 2.89
CA PHE A 89 -3.30 -10.74 1.73
C PHE A 89 -4.58 -11.44 2.14
N LEU A 90 -5.72 -10.98 1.63
CA LEU A 90 -6.93 -11.79 1.54
C LEU A 90 -6.88 -12.54 0.22
N MET A 91 -6.95 -13.86 0.24
CA MET A 91 -6.72 -14.72 -0.92
C MET A 91 -7.89 -15.67 -1.18
N ASN A 92 -7.95 -16.19 -2.41
CA ASN A 92 -8.78 -17.33 -2.77
C ASN A 92 -8.01 -18.66 -2.58
N ASP A 93 -8.70 -19.79 -2.78
CA ASP A 93 -8.11 -21.14 -2.61
C ASP A 93 -6.93 -21.41 -3.55
N ASN A 94 -6.84 -20.72 -4.69
CA ASN A 94 -5.73 -20.77 -5.63
C ASN A 94 -4.62 -19.77 -5.31
N ALA A 95 -4.65 -19.16 -4.12
CA ALA A 95 -3.74 -18.10 -3.66
C ALA A 95 -3.75 -16.83 -4.52
N GLY A 96 -4.74 -16.62 -5.39
CA GLY A 96 -4.98 -15.34 -6.04
C GLY A 96 -5.44 -14.31 -5.01
N ILE A 97 -4.99 -13.08 -5.15
CA ILE A 97 -5.14 -12.03 -4.13
C ILE A 97 -6.45 -11.26 -4.38
N TYR A 98 -7.39 -11.31 -3.42
CA TYR A 98 -8.59 -10.46 -3.42
C TYR A 98 -8.27 -9.03 -2.99
N ASP A 99 -7.38 -8.87 -2.01
CA ASP A 99 -6.85 -7.58 -1.56
C ASP A 99 -5.53 -7.74 -0.81
N ASP A 100 -4.69 -6.71 -0.87
CA ASP A 100 -3.54 -6.54 -0.01
C ASP A 100 -3.86 -5.50 1.08
N LEU A 101 -3.56 -5.83 2.33
CA LEU A 101 -4.09 -5.10 3.48
C LEU A 101 -3.11 -5.04 4.65
N ILE A 102 -3.41 -4.16 5.61
CA ILE A 102 -2.62 -4.06 6.85
C ILE A 102 -3.49 -4.54 8.01
N ILE A 103 -3.00 -5.53 8.75
CA ILE A 103 -3.65 -6.05 9.96
C ILE A 103 -2.89 -5.55 11.17
N THR A 104 -3.59 -4.88 12.09
CA THR A 104 -3.05 -4.38 13.36
C THR A 104 -3.77 -5.07 14.51
N LYS A 105 -3.03 -5.69 15.45
CA LYS A 105 -3.60 -6.26 16.67
C LYS A 105 -3.92 -5.11 17.63
N ILE A 106 -5.19 -4.96 18.01
CA ILE A 106 -5.65 -3.97 18.97
C ILE A 106 -6.09 -4.67 20.29
N GLU A 107 -6.48 -3.91 21.29
CA GLU A 107 -6.80 -4.45 22.62
C GLU A 107 -7.90 -5.53 22.59
N ARG A 108 -8.93 -5.36 21.76
CA ARG A 108 -10.08 -6.27 21.65
C ARG A 108 -10.28 -6.84 20.25
N GLY A 109 -9.21 -7.31 19.60
CA GLY A 109 -9.28 -7.89 18.27
C GLY A 109 -8.31 -7.24 17.28
N TYR A 110 -8.80 -6.88 16.10
CA TYR A 110 -7.96 -6.41 15.00
C TYR A 110 -8.56 -5.21 14.26
N LEU A 111 -7.71 -4.26 13.88
CA LEU A 111 -8.01 -3.23 12.88
C LEU A 111 -7.37 -3.65 11.57
N ILE A 112 -8.14 -3.67 10.50
CA ILE A 112 -7.68 -4.01 9.16
C ILE A 112 -7.91 -2.82 8.23
N ILE A 113 -6.86 -2.33 7.58
CA ILE A 113 -6.96 -1.30 6.56
C ILE A 113 -7.06 -1.98 5.20
N LEU A 114 -8.16 -1.71 4.49
CA LEU A 114 -8.55 -2.32 3.21
C LEU A 114 -8.43 -1.31 2.07
N ASN A 115 -8.09 -1.77 0.87
CA ASN A 115 -8.12 -0.92 -0.32
C ASN A 115 -9.54 -0.46 -0.64
N ALA A 116 -9.67 0.79 -1.07
CA ALA A 116 -10.97 1.45 -1.28
C ALA A 116 -11.88 0.71 -2.26
N ALA A 117 -11.31 0.14 -3.33
CA ALA A 117 -12.08 -0.59 -4.35
C ALA A 117 -12.50 -1.98 -3.85
N CYS A 118 -11.83 -2.54 -2.85
CA CYS A 118 -12.02 -3.91 -2.37
C CYS A 118 -12.86 -3.99 -1.11
N LYS A 119 -12.87 -2.96 -0.26
CA LYS A 119 -13.38 -2.97 1.12
C LYS A 119 -14.77 -3.56 1.33
N ASP A 120 -15.72 -3.29 0.42
CA ASP A 120 -17.09 -3.79 0.53
C ASP A 120 -17.18 -5.30 0.21
N ASN A 121 -16.33 -5.76 -0.73
CA ASN A 121 -16.20 -7.16 -1.08
C ASN A 121 -15.43 -7.94 -0.01
N ASP A 122 -14.36 -7.37 0.50
CA ASP A 122 -13.54 -7.96 1.57
C ASP A 122 -14.35 -8.15 2.85
N PHE A 123 -15.16 -7.15 3.20
CA PHE A 123 -16.10 -7.27 4.33
C PHE A 123 -17.01 -8.48 4.16
N LYS A 124 -17.59 -8.69 2.97
CA LYS A 124 -18.47 -9.84 2.68
C LYS A 124 -17.72 -11.16 2.74
N ILE A 125 -16.52 -11.21 2.15
CA ILE A 125 -15.68 -12.43 2.16
C ILE A 125 -15.32 -12.79 3.61
N LEU A 126 -14.85 -11.84 4.40
CA LEU A 126 -14.47 -12.06 5.80
C LEU A 126 -15.67 -12.45 6.66
N SER A 127 -16.82 -11.81 6.48
CA SER A 127 -18.07 -12.15 7.17
C SER A 127 -18.45 -13.62 6.92
N ASN A 128 -18.43 -14.04 5.64
CA ASN A 128 -18.70 -15.42 5.26
C ASN A 128 -17.68 -16.42 5.83
N LEU A 129 -16.39 -16.12 5.76
CA LEU A 129 -15.33 -17.01 6.26
C LEU A 129 -15.39 -17.14 7.80
N LEU A 130 -15.70 -16.06 8.48
CA LEU A 130 -15.87 -16.01 9.93
C LEU A 130 -17.27 -16.48 10.38
N LYS A 131 -18.18 -16.76 9.44
CA LYS A 131 -19.54 -17.28 9.69
C LYS A 131 -20.34 -16.39 10.67
N ASP A 132 -20.21 -15.08 10.53
CA ASP A 132 -20.89 -14.06 11.35
C ASP A 132 -20.73 -14.26 12.88
N LYS A 133 -19.62 -14.90 13.32
CA LYS A 133 -19.37 -15.19 14.74
C LYS A 133 -18.88 -13.99 15.55
N TYR A 134 -18.38 -12.97 14.87
CA TYR A 134 -17.67 -11.85 15.48
C TYR A 134 -18.31 -10.53 15.08
N GLU A 135 -18.26 -9.56 15.98
CA GLU A 135 -18.65 -8.20 15.66
C GLU A 135 -17.64 -7.60 14.66
N MET A 136 -18.14 -7.17 13.50
CA MET A 136 -17.37 -6.57 12.43
C MET A 136 -17.94 -5.19 12.10
N VAL A 137 -17.10 -4.16 12.16
CA VAL A 137 -17.50 -2.77 11.90
C VAL A 137 -16.60 -2.18 10.83
N LEU A 138 -17.15 -1.92 9.64
CA LEU A 138 -16.47 -1.09 8.64
C LEU A 138 -16.78 0.37 8.98
N ASP A 139 -15.82 1.02 9.64
CA ASP A 139 -16.02 2.34 10.24
C ASP A 139 -15.92 3.44 9.17
N ASP A 140 -17.04 4.10 8.89
CA ASP A 140 -17.17 5.23 7.98
C ASP A 140 -17.22 6.60 8.69
N GLN A 141 -17.17 6.58 10.04
CA GLN A 141 -17.18 7.79 10.87
C GLN A 141 -15.77 8.35 11.11
N ARG A 142 -14.76 7.67 10.60
CA ARG A 142 -13.37 8.07 10.76
C ARG A 142 -12.69 8.28 9.41
N SER A 143 -11.96 9.37 9.31
CA SER A 143 -11.04 9.67 8.23
C SER A 143 -9.71 8.98 8.47
N LEU A 144 -8.97 8.68 7.41
CA LEU A 144 -7.60 8.21 7.46
C LEU A 144 -6.71 9.23 6.76
N ILE A 145 -5.77 9.82 7.49
CA ILE A 145 -4.87 10.87 7.01
C ILE A 145 -3.44 10.36 7.12
N ALA A 146 -2.71 10.33 6.01
CA ALA A 146 -1.29 10.00 6.04
C ALA A 146 -0.43 11.27 6.00
N ILE A 147 0.57 11.35 6.87
CA ILE A 147 1.64 12.36 6.82
C ILE A 147 2.98 11.66 6.60
N GLN A 148 3.66 11.95 5.50
CA GLN A 148 4.80 11.19 5.00
C GLN A 148 5.98 12.08 4.64
N GLY A 149 7.18 11.64 4.96
CA GLY A 149 8.43 12.36 4.66
C GLY A 149 9.26 12.63 5.91
N PRO A 150 10.53 13.07 5.75
CA PRO A 150 11.50 13.16 6.86
C PRO A 150 11.11 14.16 7.96
N LYS A 151 10.22 15.12 7.68
CA LYS A 151 9.72 16.06 8.70
C LYS A 151 8.37 15.68 9.30
N SER A 152 7.80 14.53 8.94
CA SER A 152 6.48 14.12 9.41
C SER A 152 6.43 13.96 10.93
N VAL A 153 7.45 13.37 11.55
CA VAL A 153 7.50 13.18 13.00
C VAL A 153 7.58 14.52 13.74
N GLU A 154 8.40 15.46 13.27
CA GLU A 154 8.56 16.79 13.88
C GLU A 154 7.23 17.57 13.88
N ILE A 155 6.52 17.54 12.75
CA ILE A 155 5.25 18.26 12.61
C ILE A 155 4.15 17.58 13.44
N LEU A 156 4.03 16.26 13.34
CA LEU A 156 2.98 15.51 14.01
C LEU A 156 3.13 15.55 15.54
N ASN A 157 4.36 15.57 16.05
CA ASN A 157 4.63 15.63 17.49
C ASN A 157 4.22 16.97 18.14
N LYS A 158 3.93 18.01 17.33
CA LYS A 158 3.38 19.28 17.84
C LYS A 158 1.90 19.17 18.25
N ILE A 159 1.20 18.14 17.76
CA ILE A 159 -0.25 17.97 17.99
C ILE A 159 -0.60 16.61 18.61
N ILE A 160 0.26 15.61 18.47
CA ILE A 160 0.12 14.27 19.07
C ILE A 160 1.41 13.98 19.85
N ASP A 161 1.37 14.20 21.16
CA ASP A 161 2.52 13.97 22.04
C ASP A 161 2.89 12.48 22.11
N GLY A 162 4.19 12.19 22.02
CA GLY A 162 4.73 10.84 22.15
C GLY A 162 4.66 9.98 20.87
N VAL A 163 4.19 10.54 19.74
CA VAL A 163 4.10 9.80 18.46
C VAL A 163 5.47 9.40 17.92
N GLU A 164 6.52 10.13 18.29
CA GLU A 164 7.93 9.85 17.92
C GLU A 164 8.44 8.52 18.46
N LYS A 165 7.79 7.99 19.52
CA LYS A 165 8.16 6.70 20.17
C LYS A 165 7.70 5.48 19.37
N LEU A 166 6.81 5.68 18.39
CA LEU A 166 6.39 4.59 17.51
C LEU A 166 7.53 4.15 16.60
N ASN A 167 7.61 2.85 16.36
CA ASN A 167 8.47 2.24 15.36
C ASN A 167 7.69 1.90 14.10
N PHE A 168 8.37 1.68 12.99
CA PHE A 168 7.72 1.26 11.75
C PHE A 168 6.87 -0.01 11.96
N MET A 169 5.63 0.02 11.48
CA MET A 169 4.61 -1.01 11.66
C MET A 169 4.18 -1.21 13.13
N THR A 170 4.19 -0.12 13.91
CA THR A 170 3.52 -0.08 15.21
C THR A 170 2.58 1.11 15.30
N GLY A 171 1.57 1.01 16.14
CA GLY A 171 0.59 2.09 16.37
C GLY A 171 0.25 2.25 17.83
N ASN A 172 -0.50 3.27 18.16
CA ASN A 172 -1.10 3.45 19.48
C ASN A 172 -2.28 4.43 19.41
N TRP A 173 -3.10 4.41 20.46
CA TRP A 173 -4.10 5.43 20.71
C TRP A 173 -3.46 6.61 21.42
N PHE A 174 -3.71 7.81 20.90
CA PHE A 174 -3.24 9.07 21.45
C PHE A 174 -4.41 9.98 21.76
N ASP A 175 -4.28 10.81 22.80
CA ASP A 175 -5.27 11.83 23.11
C ASP A 175 -5.16 12.97 22.07
N TYR A 176 -6.30 13.42 21.59
CA TYR A 176 -6.44 14.58 20.73
C TYR A 176 -7.72 15.31 21.09
N LYS A 177 -7.57 16.51 21.69
CA LYS A 177 -8.69 17.24 22.30
C LYS A 177 -9.43 16.35 23.33
N ASP A 178 -10.73 16.25 23.21
CA ASP A 178 -11.63 15.44 24.04
C ASP A 178 -11.89 14.02 23.50
N THR A 179 -11.09 13.57 22.52
CA THR A 179 -11.21 12.26 21.89
C THR A 179 -9.86 11.57 21.70
N LYS A 180 -9.86 10.41 21.06
CA LYS A 180 -8.65 9.67 20.72
C LYS A 180 -8.49 9.48 19.21
N VAL A 181 -7.26 9.55 18.76
CA VAL A 181 -6.83 9.17 17.41
C VAL A 181 -5.98 7.90 17.49
N PHE A 182 -6.07 7.05 16.49
CA PHE A 182 -5.15 5.92 16.36
C PHE A 182 -4.09 6.29 15.31
N ALA A 183 -2.84 6.37 15.72
CA ALA A 183 -1.74 6.65 14.82
C ALA A 183 -0.86 5.42 14.68
N THR A 184 -0.54 5.05 13.43
CA THR A 184 0.44 4.03 13.08
C THR A 184 1.63 4.68 12.39
N ARG A 185 2.86 4.22 12.69
CA ARG A 185 4.03 4.63 11.92
C ARG A 185 4.17 3.70 10.72
N SER A 186 3.57 4.11 9.64
CA SER A 186 3.38 3.34 8.41
C SER A 186 3.19 4.28 7.22
N GLY A 187 3.06 3.73 6.02
CA GLY A 187 2.75 4.51 4.83
C GLY A 187 3.11 3.81 3.54
N TYR A 188 2.81 4.49 2.42
CA TYR A 188 2.87 3.95 1.06
C TYR A 188 3.83 4.74 0.16
N THR A 189 4.84 5.36 0.73
CA THR A 189 5.76 6.28 0.01
C THR A 189 7.22 5.81 -0.02
N GLY A 190 7.56 4.88 0.87
CA GLY A 190 8.95 4.52 1.13
C GLY A 190 9.68 5.48 2.08
N GLU A 191 9.05 6.60 2.43
CA GLU A 191 9.53 7.51 3.47
C GLU A 191 9.01 7.13 4.85
N ASP A 192 9.65 7.65 5.88
CA ASP A 192 9.11 7.63 7.24
C ASP A 192 7.83 8.47 7.30
N GLY A 193 6.89 8.05 8.13
CA GLY A 193 5.63 8.75 8.26
C GLY A 193 4.59 7.97 9.04
N PHE A 194 3.39 8.54 9.10
CA PHE A 194 2.30 8.05 9.92
C PHE A 194 0.99 8.03 9.15
N GLU A 195 0.09 7.15 9.57
CA GLU A 195 -1.32 7.11 9.16
C GLU A 195 -2.18 7.29 10.40
N ILE A 196 -3.06 8.28 10.37
CA ILE A 196 -3.85 8.73 11.52
C ILE A 196 -5.33 8.49 11.24
N SER A 197 -5.94 7.61 12.02
CA SER A 197 -7.39 7.41 12.07
C SER A 197 -8.00 8.42 13.05
N ILE A 198 -8.84 9.30 12.56
CA ILE A 198 -9.43 10.42 13.29
C ILE A 198 -10.92 10.55 12.94
N LYS A 199 -11.76 11.01 13.87
CA LYS A 199 -13.18 11.29 13.58
C LYS A 199 -13.34 12.27 12.41
N ASN A 200 -14.31 12.01 11.54
CA ASN A 200 -14.55 12.84 10.35
C ASN A 200 -14.70 14.33 10.67
N GLU A 201 -15.40 14.65 11.74
CA GLU A 201 -15.67 16.02 12.21
C GLU A 201 -14.42 16.81 12.62
N LEU A 202 -13.33 16.11 12.97
CA LEU A 202 -12.05 16.70 13.39
C LEU A 202 -10.98 16.67 12.29
N ALA A 203 -11.23 15.98 11.19
CA ALA A 203 -10.24 15.72 10.16
C ALA A 203 -9.76 17.00 9.46
N GLU A 204 -10.68 17.95 9.16
CA GLU A 204 -10.34 19.19 8.49
C GLU A 204 -9.46 20.08 9.37
N GLU A 205 -9.83 20.30 10.63
CA GLU A 205 -9.05 21.09 11.58
C GLU A 205 -7.67 20.49 11.84
N PHE A 206 -7.61 19.16 12.04
CA PHE A 206 -6.36 18.44 12.21
C PHE A 206 -5.43 18.63 10.99
N THR A 207 -5.97 18.48 9.79
CA THR A 207 -5.21 18.63 8.55
C THR A 207 -4.75 20.07 8.36
N GLN A 208 -5.59 21.04 8.68
CA GLN A 208 -5.26 22.47 8.61
C GLN A 208 -4.10 22.82 9.55
N PHE A 209 -4.09 22.29 10.78
CA PHE A 209 -2.96 22.43 11.70
C PHE A 209 -1.65 21.91 11.10
N LEU A 210 -1.66 20.74 10.46
CA LEU A 210 -0.47 20.17 9.83
C LEU A 210 0.04 21.09 8.69
N ILE A 211 -0.86 21.66 7.89
CA ILE A 211 -0.53 22.60 6.82
C ILE A 211 0.13 23.86 7.39
N GLU A 212 -0.44 24.47 8.42
CA GLU A 212 0.09 25.65 9.10
C GLU A 212 1.46 25.43 9.73
N ASN A 213 1.79 24.17 10.06
CA ASN A 213 3.10 23.77 10.59
C ASN A 213 4.08 23.29 9.50
N GLY A 214 3.77 23.54 8.22
CA GLY A 214 4.71 23.35 7.12
C GLY A 214 4.55 22.07 6.31
N ALA A 215 3.54 21.24 6.58
CA ALA A 215 3.18 20.13 5.72
C ALA A 215 2.40 20.64 4.47
N GLN A 216 2.34 19.83 3.43
CA GLN A 216 1.66 20.18 2.18
C GLN A 216 0.73 19.06 1.74
N LEU A 217 -0.45 19.40 1.25
CA LEU A 217 -1.38 18.46 0.62
C LEU A 217 -0.76 17.88 -0.66
N ILE A 218 -0.90 16.56 -0.80
CA ILE A 218 -0.31 15.77 -1.89
C ILE A 218 -1.42 14.93 -2.54
N GLY A 219 -1.48 14.94 -3.87
CA GLY A 219 -2.48 14.21 -4.63
C GLY A 219 -2.07 12.77 -4.98
N LEU A 220 -3.05 12.02 -5.52
CA LEU A 220 -2.88 10.61 -5.93
C LEU A 220 -1.78 10.42 -6.97
N GLY A 221 -1.53 11.42 -7.85
CA GLY A 221 -0.49 11.32 -8.85
C GLY A 221 0.91 11.23 -8.25
N ALA A 222 1.20 12.03 -7.21
CA ALA A 222 2.46 11.92 -6.49
C ALA A 222 2.49 10.67 -5.60
N ARG A 223 1.36 10.27 -4.99
CA ARG A 223 1.25 9.01 -4.25
C ARG A 223 1.66 7.82 -5.14
N ASP A 224 1.21 7.77 -6.39
CA ASP A 224 1.57 6.69 -7.32
C ASP A 224 3.05 6.71 -7.71
N THR A 225 3.63 7.86 -8.01
CA THR A 225 5.07 7.93 -8.32
C THR A 225 5.95 7.56 -7.11
N LEU A 226 5.56 7.95 -5.89
CA LEU A 226 6.26 7.62 -4.65
C LEU A 226 6.22 6.11 -4.35
N ARG A 227 5.04 5.48 -4.42
CA ARG A 227 4.90 4.04 -4.16
C ARG A 227 5.67 3.21 -5.19
N LEU A 228 5.64 3.63 -6.48
CA LEU A 228 6.34 2.90 -7.54
C LEU A 228 7.85 2.98 -7.35
N GLU A 229 8.42 4.14 -7.00
CA GLU A 229 9.84 4.26 -6.63
C GLU A 229 10.20 3.38 -5.42
N ALA A 230 9.30 3.25 -4.46
CA ALA A 230 9.47 2.36 -3.31
C ALA A 230 9.25 0.87 -3.65
N GLY A 231 8.87 0.53 -4.89
CA GLY A 231 8.63 -0.84 -5.34
C GLY A 231 7.40 -1.50 -4.69
N LEU A 232 6.44 -0.68 -4.22
CA LEU A 232 5.20 -1.14 -3.59
C LEU A 232 4.14 -1.44 -4.63
N CYS A 233 3.43 -2.56 -4.44
CA CYS A 233 2.35 -2.98 -5.32
C CYS A 233 1.13 -2.06 -5.21
N LEU A 234 0.35 -1.99 -6.28
CA LEU A 234 -0.99 -1.42 -6.29
C LEU A 234 -1.97 -2.51 -6.73
N TYR A 235 -3.00 -2.75 -5.93
CA TYR A 235 -4.06 -3.69 -6.29
C TYR A 235 -4.78 -3.25 -7.58
N GLY A 236 -5.08 -4.22 -8.45
CA GLY A 236 -5.60 -3.97 -9.79
C GLY A 236 -4.52 -3.75 -10.87
N HIS A 237 -3.25 -3.60 -10.48
CA HIS A 237 -2.09 -3.48 -11.37
C HIS A 237 -1.10 -4.63 -11.16
N GLU A 238 -0.37 -4.64 -10.03
CA GLU A 238 0.56 -5.73 -9.67
C GLU A 238 -0.15 -6.93 -9.06
N LEU A 239 -1.29 -6.73 -8.41
CA LEU A 239 -2.02 -7.74 -7.67
C LEU A 239 -3.44 -7.85 -8.19
N ASP A 240 -3.93 -9.08 -8.31
CA ASP A 240 -5.28 -9.43 -8.71
C ASP A 240 -5.63 -10.85 -8.24
N THR A 241 -6.83 -11.32 -8.58
CA THR A 241 -7.32 -12.65 -8.18
C THR A 241 -6.65 -13.84 -8.88
N GLU A 242 -5.71 -13.59 -9.81
CA GLU A 242 -4.92 -14.60 -10.52
C GLU A 242 -3.44 -14.60 -10.11
N LYS A 243 -2.96 -13.53 -9.48
CA LYS A 243 -1.57 -13.39 -9.04
C LYS A 243 -1.40 -13.90 -7.61
N THR A 244 -0.39 -14.74 -7.42
CA THR A 244 -0.02 -15.23 -6.08
C THR A 244 1.00 -14.31 -5.41
N PRO A 245 1.09 -14.31 -4.06
CA PRO A 245 2.15 -13.61 -3.34
C PRO A 245 3.57 -14.04 -3.74
N ILE A 246 3.76 -15.27 -4.24
CA ILE A 246 5.06 -15.77 -4.66
C ILE A 246 5.43 -15.20 -6.02
N GLU A 247 4.51 -15.21 -6.99
CA GLU A 247 4.71 -14.54 -8.28
C GLU A 247 4.93 -13.03 -8.10
N ALA A 248 4.21 -12.40 -7.17
CA ALA A 248 4.34 -10.98 -6.85
C ALA A 248 5.66 -10.63 -6.12
N ASN A 249 6.52 -11.63 -5.84
CA ASN A 249 7.76 -11.46 -5.08
C ASN A 249 7.53 -10.87 -3.67
N LEU A 250 6.45 -11.33 -3.00
CA LEU A 250 5.98 -10.89 -1.69
C LEU A 250 6.04 -12.01 -0.64
N LYS A 251 6.82 -13.07 -0.87
CA LYS A 251 7.01 -14.18 0.08
C LYS A 251 7.36 -13.69 1.51
N TRP A 252 8.05 -12.57 1.63
CA TRP A 252 8.43 -11.96 2.91
C TRP A 252 7.23 -11.54 3.79
N ALA A 253 6.05 -11.34 3.20
CA ALA A 253 4.81 -11.00 3.92
C ALA A 253 4.11 -12.23 4.52
N ILE A 254 4.54 -13.44 4.16
CA ILE A 254 4.04 -14.69 4.73
C ILE A 254 4.91 -15.04 5.95
N SER A 255 4.30 -15.26 7.10
CA SER A 255 5.02 -15.62 8.32
C SER A 255 5.73 -16.95 8.18
N LYS A 256 6.92 -17.07 8.75
CA LYS A 256 7.71 -18.32 8.70
C LYS A 256 6.93 -19.52 9.25
N GLU A 257 6.17 -19.28 10.33
CA GLU A 257 5.28 -20.27 10.93
C GLU A 257 4.25 -20.80 9.93
N ARG A 258 3.62 -19.90 9.14
CA ARG A 258 2.66 -20.29 8.10
C ARG A 258 3.32 -20.99 6.92
N ILE A 259 4.54 -20.62 6.55
CA ILE A 259 5.33 -21.33 5.53
C ILE A 259 5.62 -22.78 5.99
N SER A 260 5.89 -23.00 7.28
CA SER A 260 6.18 -24.32 7.81
C SER A 260 4.94 -25.22 7.95
N ASN A 261 3.83 -24.63 8.40
CA ASN A 261 2.65 -25.40 8.83
C ASN A 261 1.47 -25.32 7.84
N GLY A 262 1.46 -24.36 6.91
CA GLY A 262 0.30 -24.12 6.06
C GLY A 262 -0.94 -23.73 6.87
N GLY A 263 -2.11 -24.23 6.48
CA GLY A 263 -3.36 -24.13 7.22
C GLY A 263 -4.07 -22.78 7.09
N PHE A 264 -3.80 -22.03 6.04
CA PHE A 264 -4.49 -20.80 5.67
C PHE A 264 -5.04 -20.90 4.24
N VAL A 265 -5.95 -20.03 3.87
CA VAL A 265 -6.55 -20.01 2.53
C VAL A 265 -5.47 -19.87 1.47
N GLY A 266 -5.45 -20.76 0.46
CA GLY A 266 -4.44 -20.77 -0.62
C GLY A 266 -3.10 -21.39 -0.24
N SER A 267 -2.93 -21.92 0.98
CA SER A 267 -1.64 -22.45 1.47
C SER A 267 -1.06 -23.57 0.60
N GLU A 268 -1.87 -24.47 0.04
CA GLU A 268 -1.40 -25.56 -0.81
C GLU A 268 -0.67 -25.03 -2.06
N LYS A 269 -1.26 -24.05 -2.73
CA LYS A 269 -0.67 -23.39 -3.90
C LYS A 269 0.61 -22.65 -3.53
N ILE A 270 0.60 -21.89 -2.43
CA ILE A 270 1.77 -21.16 -1.92
C ILE A 270 2.92 -22.10 -1.61
N MET A 271 2.66 -23.21 -0.89
CA MET A 271 3.69 -24.18 -0.53
C MET A 271 4.28 -24.87 -1.77
N LYS A 272 3.44 -25.19 -2.75
CA LYS A 272 3.89 -25.72 -4.03
C LYS A 272 4.82 -24.74 -4.76
N GLU A 273 4.45 -23.48 -4.86
CA GLU A 273 5.25 -22.45 -5.53
C GLU A 273 6.56 -22.12 -4.80
N ILE A 274 6.57 -22.18 -3.46
CA ILE A 274 7.81 -22.05 -2.69
C ILE A 274 8.78 -23.19 -2.99
N LYS A 275 8.28 -24.42 -3.15
CA LYS A 275 9.08 -25.63 -3.41
C LYS A 275 9.55 -25.75 -4.86
N GLU A 276 8.65 -25.51 -5.81
CA GLU A 276 8.88 -25.77 -7.23
C GLU A 276 9.27 -24.49 -8.00
N GLY A 277 8.99 -23.33 -7.43
CA GLY A 277 9.09 -22.02 -8.10
C GLY A 277 7.84 -21.68 -8.88
N THR A 278 7.81 -20.45 -9.41
CA THR A 278 6.74 -19.94 -10.25
C THR A 278 7.20 -19.83 -11.71
N SER A 279 6.29 -19.88 -12.66
CA SER A 279 6.60 -19.65 -14.08
C SER A 279 6.89 -18.18 -14.38
N LYS A 280 6.21 -17.26 -13.69
CA LYS A 280 6.37 -15.82 -13.81
C LYS A 280 6.73 -15.20 -12.47
N ILE A 281 7.34 -14.02 -12.51
CA ILE A 281 7.70 -13.25 -11.33
C ILE A 281 7.66 -11.76 -11.62
N ARG A 282 7.22 -10.98 -10.62
CA ARG A 282 7.26 -9.52 -10.67
C ARG A 282 8.70 -9.03 -10.48
N VAL A 283 9.08 -8.08 -11.36
CA VAL A 283 10.42 -7.48 -11.38
C VAL A 283 10.35 -5.96 -11.50
N GLY A 284 11.45 -5.30 -11.14
CA GLY A 284 11.72 -3.91 -11.52
C GLY A 284 12.31 -3.85 -12.92
N ILE A 285 11.91 -2.82 -13.68
CA ILE A 285 12.32 -2.60 -15.07
C ILE A 285 12.83 -1.17 -15.18
N LYS A 286 14.00 -1.02 -15.80
CA LYS A 286 14.60 0.28 -16.11
C LYS A 286 14.67 0.46 -17.63
N PRO A 287 13.72 1.22 -18.24
CA PRO A 287 13.80 1.59 -19.63
C PRO A 287 15.03 2.44 -19.92
N GLU A 288 15.63 2.30 -21.10
CA GLU A 288 16.72 3.17 -21.53
C GLU A 288 16.19 4.52 -22.05
N GLY A 289 16.97 5.58 -21.83
CA GLY A 289 16.63 6.93 -22.25
C GLY A 289 15.48 7.55 -21.45
N ARG A 290 14.50 8.16 -22.13
CA ARG A 290 13.36 8.88 -21.52
C ARG A 290 12.01 8.20 -21.77
N LEU A 291 12.01 6.98 -22.26
CA LEU A 291 10.80 6.25 -22.59
C LEU A 291 10.05 5.82 -21.33
N ILE A 292 8.78 6.18 -21.23
CA ILE A 292 7.89 5.67 -20.18
C ILE A 292 7.08 4.51 -20.75
N ALA A 293 7.31 3.31 -20.21
CA ALA A 293 6.49 2.13 -20.49
C ALA A 293 5.29 2.12 -19.54
N ARG A 294 4.09 2.24 -20.07
CA ARG A 294 2.84 2.22 -19.32
C ARG A 294 2.35 0.80 -19.10
N GLU A 295 1.37 0.65 -18.24
CA GLU A 295 0.62 -0.60 -18.06
C GLU A 295 0.27 -1.24 -19.41
N LYS A 296 0.28 -2.58 -19.48
CA LYS A 296 0.03 -3.39 -20.69
C LYS A 296 1.09 -3.28 -21.80
N THR A 297 2.20 -2.59 -21.55
CA THR A 297 3.35 -2.61 -22.45
C THR A 297 3.93 -4.03 -22.49
N LYS A 298 4.02 -4.63 -23.68
CA LYS A 298 4.58 -5.98 -23.85
C LYS A 298 6.08 -5.98 -23.67
N ILE A 299 6.59 -7.03 -23.03
CA ILE A 299 8.01 -7.25 -22.76
C ILE A 299 8.49 -8.42 -23.61
N PHE A 300 9.63 -8.26 -24.27
CA PHE A 300 10.25 -9.26 -25.11
C PHE A 300 11.69 -9.52 -24.66
N ASN A 301 12.21 -10.71 -24.91
CA ASN A 301 13.64 -10.97 -24.84
C ASN A 301 14.38 -10.42 -26.05
N GLU A 302 15.73 -10.49 -26.06
CA GLU A 302 16.56 -10.01 -27.18
C GLU A 302 16.30 -10.74 -28.51
N ALA A 303 15.77 -11.97 -28.46
CA ALA A 303 15.32 -12.72 -29.65
C ALA A 303 13.89 -12.36 -30.08
N GLU A 304 13.34 -11.28 -29.54
CA GLU A 304 12.00 -10.76 -29.84
C GLU A 304 10.83 -11.70 -29.50
N LYS A 305 11.05 -12.70 -28.63
CA LYS A 305 9.98 -13.55 -28.11
C LYS A 305 9.27 -12.80 -26.95
N PRO A 306 7.94 -12.75 -26.91
CA PRO A 306 7.21 -12.16 -25.78
C PRO A 306 7.44 -12.98 -24.50
N ILE A 307 7.81 -12.29 -23.41
CA ILE A 307 8.14 -12.90 -22.11
C ILE A 307 7.34 -12.30 -20.95
N GLY A 308 6.54 -11.27 -21.18
CA GLY A 308 5.79 -10.64 -20.10
C GLY A 308 5.09 -9.35 -20.47
N GLU A 309 4.66 -8.65 -19.42
CA GLU A 309 3.91 -7.39 -19.54
C GLU A 309 4.20 -6.45 -18.37
N VAL A 310 4.26 -5.15 -18.63
CA VAL A 310 4.36 -4.09 -17.62
C VAL A 310 3.01 -3.91 -16.91
N THR A 311 3.04 -3.82 -15.60
CA THR A 311 1.86 -3.56 -14.75
C THR A 311 1.77 -2.11 -14.31
N SER A 312 2.89 -1.46 -14.04
CA SER A 312 2.96 -0.04 -13.70
C SER A 312 4.21 0.60 -14.28
N GLY A 313 4.10 1.85 -14.71
CA GLY A 313 5.27 2.57 -15.21
C GLY A 313 5.08 4.07 -15.25
N THR A 314 6.12 4.80 -14.82
CA THR A 314 6.11 6.25 -14.74
C THR A 314 7.52 6.83 -14.90
N PHE A 315 7.60 8.16 -14.89
CA PHE A 315 8.85 8.86 -14.60
C PHE A 315 9.03 8.94 -13.08
N GLY A 316 10.14 8.47 -12.57
CA GLY A 316 10.50 8.56 -11.14
C GLY A 316 11.23 9.87 -10.86
N PRO A 317 10.61 10.85 -10.16
CA PRO A 317 11.24 12.15 -9.92
C PRO A 317 12.49 12.10 -9.07
N SER A 318 12.59 11.16 -8.11
CA SER A 318 13.78 11.02 -7.26
C SER A 318 14.93 10.30 -7.97
N VAL A 319 14.61 9.34 -8.83
CA VAL A 319 15.62 8.60 -9.61
C VAL A 319 15.94 9.28 -10.94
N ASN A 320 15.23 10.36 -11.25
CA ASN A 320 15.38 11.18 -12.47
C ASN A 320 15.36 10.35 -13.76
N GLY A 321 14.45 9.41 -13.87
CA GLY A 321 14.36 8.53 -15.02
C GLY A 321 13.09 7.69 -15.06
N PRO A 322 12.82 7.03 -16.20
CA PRO A 322 11.71 6.12 -16.33
C PRO A 322 11.94 4.85 -15.50
N ILE A 323 10.88 4.40 -14.83
CA ILE A 323 10.83 3.16 -14.06
C ILE A 323 9.53 2.43 -14.35
N ALA A 324 9.56 1.11 -14.28
CA ALA A 324 8.37 0.28 -14.40
C ALA A 324 8.47 -0.99 -13.55
N MET A 325 7.34 -1.56 -13.22
CA MET A 325 7.22 -2.93 -12.72
C MET A 325 6.41 -3.76 -13.70
N GLY A 326 6.62 -5.06 -13.70
CA GLY A 326 5.89 -5.97 -14.56
C GLY A 326 6.16 -7.42 -14.20
N TYR A 327 5.41 -8.32 -14.82
CA TYR A 327 5.60 -9.75 -14.71
C TYR A 327 6.30 -10.29 -15.96
N ILE A 328 7.30 -11.13 -15.76
CA ILE A 328 8.04 -11.79 -16.82
C ILE A 328 8.21 -13.28 -16.52
N ASP A 329 8.49 -14.06 -17.55
CA ASP A 329 8.91 -15.45 -17.40
C ASP A 329 10.18 -15.51 -16.51
N LYS A 330 10.17 -16.37 -15.49
CA LYS A 330 11.16 -16.37 -14.41
C LYS A 330 12.60 -16.55 -14.88
N GLU A 331 12.82 -17.28 -15.96
CA GLU A 331 14.17 -17.49 -16.53
C GLU A 331 14.88 -16.17 -16.93
N PHE A 332 14.11 -15.12 -17.23
CA PHE A 332 14.63 -13.79 -17.60
C PHE A 332 14.73 -12.82 -16.42
N SER A 333 14.41 -13.23 -15.19
CA SER A 333 14.28 -12.32 -14.03
C SER A 333 15.59 -11.88 -13.37
N LYS A 334 16.74 -12.36 -13.85
CA LYS A 334 18.04 -11.99 -13.31
C LYS A 334 18.29 -10.47 -13.52
N ILE A 335 18.80 -9.80 -12.49
CA ILE A 335 19.18 -8.38 -12.57
C ILE A 335 20.19 -8.19 -13.72
N ASP A 336 20.08 -7.07 -14.42
CA ASP A 336 20.83 -6.66 -15.61
C ASP A 336 20.53 -7.46 -16.88
N THR A 337 19.55 -8.41 -16.85
CA THR A 337 19.06 -9.05 -18.08
C THR A 337 18.48 -7.99 -19.02
N LYS A 338 18.96 -8.01 -20.28
CA LYS A 338 18.45 -7.12 -21.33
C LYS A 338 17.11 -7.61 -21.87
N ILE A 339 16.21 -6.68 -22.05
CA ILE A 339 14.85 -6.91 -22.54
C ILE A 339 14.44 -5.80 -23.50
N LEU A 340 13.36 -6.01 -24.21
CA LEU A 340 12.77 -5.01 -25.11
C LEU A 340 11.34 -4.70 -24.66
N LEU A 341 10.96 -3.42 -24.73
CA LEU A 341 9.62 -2.91 -24.42
C LEU A 341 8.97 -2.41 -25.71
N GLU A 342 7.76 -2.88 -26.01
CA GLU A 342 7.04 -2.44 -27.21
C GLU A 342 6.17 -1.22 -26.90
N VAL A 343 6.62 -0.04 -27.31
CA VAL A 343 5.87 1.21 -27.16
C VAL A 343 5.59 1.80 -28.53
N ARG A 344 4.32 2.05 -28.81
CA ARG A 344 3.85 2.60 -30.10
C ARG A 344 4.37 1.79 -31.31
N GLY A 345 4.37 0.46 -31.20
CA GLY A 345 4.80 -0.46 -32.27
C GLY A 345 6.32 -0.50 -32.54
N LYS A 346 7.13 0.10 -31.63
CA LYS A 346 8.59 0.03 -31.71
C LYS A 346 9.14 -0.62 -30.44
N LYS A 347 10.18 -1.42 -30.60
CA LYS A 347 10.91 -2.05 -29.51
C LYS A 347 12.03 -1.14 -28.99
N HIS A 348 12.09 -0.98 -27.70
CA HIS A 348 13.04 -0.10 -27.00
C HIS A 348 13.78 -0.90 -25.95
N SER A 349 15.06 -0.69 -25.82
CA SER A 349 15.92 -1.36 -24.85
C SER A 349 15.54 -1.00 -23.41
N ALA A 350 15.56 -2.01 -22.56
CA ALA A 350 15.42 -1.88 -21.11
C ALA A 350 16.25 -2.97 -20.41
N SER A 351 16.35 -2.90 -19.12
CA SER A 351 16.98 -3.94 -18.29
C SER A 351 16.14 -4.24 -17.05
N ILE A 352 16.25 -5.49 -16.58
CA ILE A 352 15.71 -5.88 -15.28
C ILE A 352 16.56 -5.26 -14.18
N CYS A 353 15.93 -4.73 -13.15
CA CYS A 353 16.63 -4.15 -12.01
C CYS A 353 16.00 -4.59 -10.68
N GLY A 354 16.72 -4.36 -9.59
CA GLY A 354 16.23 -4.62 -8.25
C GLY A 354 15.15 -3.64 -7.79
N LEU A 355 14.34 -4.06 -6.84
CA LEU A 355 13.38 -3.23 -6.12
C LEU A 355 13.86 -3.06 -4.66
N PRO A 356 13.65 -1.90 -4.06
CA PRO A 356 13.02 -0.68 -4.59
C PRO A 356 13.94 0.11 -5.53
N PHE A 357 13.37 0.98 -6.36
CA PHE A 357 14.14 1.92 -7.21
C PHE A 357 14.77 3.05 -6.39
N TYR A 358 14.09 3.46 -5.32
CA TYR A 358 14.54 4.48 -4.36
C TYR A 358 14.60 3.88 -2.96
N LYS A 359 15.71 4.14 -2.23
CA LYS A 359 15.96 3.55 -0.91
C LYS A 359 14.92 4.00 0.12
N LYS A 360 14.28 3.03 0.76
CA LYS A 360 13.30 3.29 1.84
C LYS A 360 13.96 3.82 3.11
N SER A 361 13.31 4.77 3.79
CA SER A 361 13.82 5.48 4.99
C SER A 361 13.01 5.17 6.27
N TYR A 362 12.44 3.98 6.39
CA TYR A 362 11.65 3.57 7.56
C TYR A 362 12.44 3.55 8.86
N VAL A 363 11.87 4.13 9.92
CA VAL A 363 12.45 4.10 11.26
C VAL A 363 12.08 2.78 11.95
N LYS A 364 13.04 1.87 11.93
CA LYS A 364 12.94 0.57 12.61
C LYS A 364 13.48 0.70 14.02
N GLY A 365 12.73 0.18 15.01
CA GLY A 365 13.23 0.07 16.37
C GLY A 365 14.48 -0.82 16.44
N VAL A 366 15.29 -0.58 17.43
CA VAL A 366 16.36 -1.53 17.82
C VAL A 366 15.65 -2.77 18.35
N ASN A 367 15.86 -3.92 17.68
CA ASN A 367 15.36 -5.23 18.12
C ASN A 367 16.03 -5.64 19.44
#